data_6259def24bde34643a25803c64798f26
#
_entry.id   6259def24bde34643a25803c64798f26
#
_cell.length_a   1.000
_cell.length_b   1.000
_cell.length_c   1.000
_cell.angle_alpha   90.00
_cell.angle_beta   90.00
_cell.angle_gamma   90.00
#
_symmetry.space_group_name_H-M   'P 1'
#
loop_
_entity.id
_entity.type
_entity.pdbx_description
1 polymer ?
#
loop_
_entity_poly.entity_id
_entity_poly.type
_entity_poly.pdbx_seq_one_letter_code
_entity_poly.pdbx_strand_id
1 'polypeptide(L)'
;AENRNEIDKSLKISNFDFELVSDGIEKAVKLAKKVKYPILFLGGDPIITCKEDVDREDIDFPAYQQELLEAVYEANQNVIIVLISNVAFDISWAKEHIKSILLSASGCMELGTAIADNIFGKVSPAGRLSTTWYKELAKLPPKEDYDIIAHPRTYAYYDDEVLYPFGYGKTYSEVRYLDMTAEIKDYTKIAVTVEVENTGKYVTDEVVQIYVTKKGSAVKRAIRELKAFERVKELASGERRTVRLEIKICL
;
A
#
# COMPACT_ATOMS: atom_id res chain seq x y z
N ALA A 1 5.63 -19.06 20.46
CA ALA A 1 6.05 -18.92 21.88
C ALA A 1 7.56 -18.65 21.99
N GLU A 2 8.40 -19.27 21.12
CA GLU A 2 9.86 -19.08 21.13
C GLU A 2 10.28 -17.68 20.67
N ASN A 3 9.63 -17.11 19.67
CA ASN A 3 9.94 -15.76 19.18
C ASN A 3 9.65 -14.63 20.19
N ARG A 4 8.72 -14.82 21.12
CA ARG A 4 8.44 -13.82 22.18
C ARG A 4 9.63 -13.64 23.11
N ASN A 5 10.34 -14.71 23.41
CA ASN A 5 11.49 -14.69 24.34
C ASN A 5 12.76 -14.10 23.70
N GLU A 6 12.89 -14.13 22.38
CA GLU A 6 14.02 -13.51 21.66
C GLU A 6 13.86 -12.00 21.53
N ILE A 7 12.64 -11.54 21.25
CA ILE A 7 12.33 -10.11 21.20
C ILE A 7 12.63 -9.45 22.55
N ASP A 8 12.23 -10.08 23.65
CA ASP A 8 12.44 -9.59 25.02
C ASP A 8 13.93 -9.49 25.41
N LYS A 9 14.79 -10.35 24.86
CA LYS A 9 16.23 -10.35 25.14
C LYS A 9 17.03 -9.33 24.34
N SER A 10 16.54 -8.90 23.18
CA SER A 10 17.21 -7.93 22.29
C SER A 10 16.85 -6.48 22.58
N LEU A 11 15.73 -6.23 23.23
CA LEU A 11 15.23 -4.90 23.55
C LEU A 11 15.81 -4.35 24.84
N LYS A 12 17.07 -3.93 24.82
CA LYS A 12 17.62 -3.01 25.84
C LYS A 12 17.14 -1.58 25.56
N ILE A 13 15.86 -1.32 25.72
CA ILE A 13 15.33 0.05 25.68
C ILE A 13 15.26 0.55 27.11
N SER A 14 16.18 1.43 27.45
CA SER A 14 16.45 1.88 28.81
C SER A 14 15.37 2.77 29.45
N ASN A 15 14.25 3.08 28.79
CA ASN A 15 13.23 3.99 29.30
C ASN A 15 11.78 3.67 28.92
N PHE A 16 11.46 2.44 28.50
CA PHE A 16 10.07 2.02 28.25
C PHE A 16 9.79 0.72 29.00
N ASP A 17 8.81 0.76 29.89
CA ASP A 17 8.24 -0.45 30.49
C ASP A 17 7.28 -1.07 29.47
N PHE A 18 7.68 -2.18 28.85
CA PHE A 18 6.80 -3.01 28.06
C PHE A 18 6.10 -4.02 28.94
N GLU A 19 4.83 -3.84 29.18
CA GLU A 19 4.00 -4.87 29.78
C GLU A 19 3.54 -5.83 28.69
N LEU A 20 4.09 -7.04 28.65
CA LEU A 20 3.59 -8.14 27.83
C LEU A 20 2.22 -8.57 28.40
N VAL A 21 1.16 -8.10 27.78
CA VAL A 21 -0.21 -8.44 28.16
C VAL A 21 -0.52 -9.85 27.65
N SER A 22 -0.30 -10.86 28.47
CA SER A 22 -0.50 -12.28 28.14
C SER A 22 -1.94 -12.63 27.72
N ASP A 23 -2.92 -11.79 28.10
CA ASP A 23 -4.35 -11.95 27.79
C ASP A 23 -4.87 -10.97 26.75
N GLY A 24 -3.98 -10.28 26.01
CA GLY A 24 -4.33 -9.23 25.04
C GLY A 24 -5.28 -9.71 23.95
N ILE A 25 -5.01 -10.88 23.38
CA ILE A 25 -5.87 -11.48 22.34
C ILE A 25 -7.26 -11.82 22.90
N GLU A 26 -7.33 -12.41 24.10
CA GLU A 26 -8.64 -12.71 24.71
C GLU A 26 -9.46 -11.45 24.99
N LYS A 27 -8.81 -10.38 25.46
CA LYS A 27 -9.46 -9.08 25.67
C LYS A 27 -9.98 -8.50 24.35
N ALA A 28 -9.18 -8.54 23.31
CA ALA A 28 -9.56 -8.06 21.97
C ALA A 28 -10.74 -8.85 21.41
N VAL A 29 -10.73 -10.17 21.52
CA VAL A 29 -11.86 -11.05 21.13
C VAL A 29 -13.13 -10.72 21.90
N LYS A 30 -13.04 -10.51 23.23
CA LYS A 30 -14.20 -10.13 24.06
C LYS A 30 -14.77 -8.77 23.65
N LEU A 31 -13.93 -7.82 23.25
CA LEU A 31 -14.36 -6.52 22.74
C LEU A 31 -14.99 -6.63 21.36
N ALA A 32 -14.36 -7.38 20.45
CA ALA A 32 -14.84 -7.57 19.08
C ALA A 32 -16.27 -8.15 19.03
N LYS A 33 -16.60 -9.06 19.95
CA LYS A 33 -17.94 -9.63 20.07
C LYS A 33 -19.02 -8.62 20.49
N LYS A 34 -18.64 -7.48 21.06
CA LYS A 34 -19.56 -6.46 21.60
C LYS A 34 -19.83 -5.31 20.65
N VAL A 35 -19.08 -5.22 19.55
CA VAL A 35 -19.14 -4.10 18.61
C VAL A 35 -19.56 -4.55 17.22
N LYS A 36 -20.13 -3.65 16.44
CA LYS A 36 -20.52 -3.96 15.05
C LYS A 36 -19.30 -4.04 14.12
N TYR A 37 -18.33 -3.15 14.30
CA TYR A 37 -17.13 -3.04 13.49
C TYR A 37 -15.90 -2.90 14.39
N PRO A 38 -15.18 -3.97 14.71
CA PRO A 38 -13.90 -3.86 15.36
C PRO A 38 -12.87 -3.25 14.40
N ILE A 39 -12.07 -2.32 14.89
CA ILE A 39 -10.99 -1.69 14.12
C ILE A 39 -9.68 -2.10 14.76
N LEU A 40 -8.83 -2.78 14.00
CA LEU A 40 -7.50 -3.18 14.42
C LEU A 40 -6.45 -2.23 13.83
N PHE A 41 -5.63 -1.66 14.69
CA PHE A 41 -4.44 -0.92 14.32
C PHE A 41 -3.25 -1.86 14.38
N LEU A 42 -2.66 -2.13 13.21
CA LEU A 42 -1.58 -3.09 13.03
C LEU A 42 -0.47 -2.42 12.20
N GLY A 43 0.70 -3.01 12.14
CA GLY A 43 1.74 -2.49 11.25
C GLY A 43 3.16 -2.75 11.69
N GLY A 44 4.08 -2.03 11.06
CA GLY A 44 5.50 -2.12 11.33
C GLY A 44 5.97 -1.13 12.39
N ASP A 45 6.66 -1.64 13.39
CA ASP A 45 7.33 -0.82 14.39
C ASP A 45 8.79 -0.59 13.97
N PRO A 46 9.30 0.66 13.98
CA PRO A 46 10.66 0.96 13.54
C PRO A 46 11.74 0.42 14.47
N ILE A 47 11.39 0.01 15.68
CA ILE A 47 12.35 -0.55 16.65
C ILE A 47 12.35 -2.07 16.60
N ILE A 48 11.19 -2.69 16.39
CA ILE A 48 11.02 -4.15 16.49
C ILE A 48 11.10 -4.81 15.11
N THR A 49 10.28 -4.35 14.16
CA THR A 49 10.06 -5.06 12.89
C THR A 49 10.71 -4.40 11.67
N CYS A 50 11.12 -3.14 11.76
CA CYS A 50 11.57 -2.36 10.61
C CYS A 50 12.76 -1.46 10.98
N LYS A 51 13.76 -2.03 11.66
CA LYS A 51 14.95 -1.31 12.13
C LYS A 51 15.71 -0.67 10.96
N GLU A 52 16.19 0.55 11.15
CA GLU A 52 16.93 1.29 10.13
C GLU A 52 18.25 0.61 9.75
N ASP A 53 19.01 0.15 10.75
CA ASP A 53 20.35 -0.41 10.56
C ASP A 53 20.35 -1.95 10.41
N VAL A 54 19.20 -2.59 10.46
CA VAL A 54 19.07 -4.04 10.41
C VAL A 54 17.98 -4.43 9.43
N ASP A 55 18.40 -4.98 8.28
CA ASP A 55 17.47 -5.49 7.28
C ASP A 55 16.60 -6.62 7.84
N ARG A 56 15.35 -6.64 7.42
CA ARG A 56 14.47 -7.77 7.67
C ARG A 56 14.95 -9.00 6.89
N GLU A 57 14.81 -10.16 7.49
CA GLU A 57 15.13 -11.43 6.84
C GLU A 57 14.00 -11.93 5.94
N ASP A 58 12.76 -11.46 6.22
CA ASP A 58 11.55 -11.81 5.48
C ASP A 58 10.63 -10.60 5.27
N ILE A 59 9.51 -10.84 4.60
CA ILE A 59 8.43 -9.87 4.39
C ILE A 59 7.16 -10.28 5.14
N ASP A 60 7.23 -11.29 5.99
CA ASP A 60 6.09 -11.83 6.68
C ASP A 60 5.46 -10.79 7.61
N PHE A 61 4.15 -10.86 7.73
CA PHE A 61 3.45 -10.05 8.71
C PHE A 61 3.77 -10.58 10.12
N PRO A 62 4.01 -9.70 11.11
CA PRO A 62 4.42 -10.15 12.43
C PRO A 62 3.47 -11.19 13.02
N ALA A 63 3.98 -12.37 13.39
CA ALA A 63 3.18 -13.52 13.77
C ALA A 63 2.15 -13.23 14.87
N TYR A 64 2.53 -12.44 15.88
CA TYR A 64 1.62 -12.05 16.97
C TYR A 64 0.49 -11.12 16.52
N GLN A 65 0.72 -10.30 15.46
CA GLN A 65 -0.33 -9.46 14.87
C GLN A 65 -1.24 -10.28 13.98
N GLN A 66 -0.70 -11.27 13.28
CA GLN A 66 -1.48 -12.21 12.49
C GLN A 66 -2.41 -13.03 13.39
N GLU A 67 -1.88 -13.58 14.49
CA GLU A 67 -2.68 -14.32 15.48
C GLU A 67 -3.82 -13.47 16.05
N LEU A 68 -3.54 -12.22 16.42
CA LEU A 68 -4.56 -11.28 16.89
C LEU A 68 -5.63 -11.02 15.83
N LEU A 69 -5.22 -10.78 14.59
CA LEU A 69 -6.12 -10.51 13.48
C LEU A 69 -7.06 -11.68 13.21
N GLU A 70 -6.53 -12.88 13.14
CA GLU A 70 -7.30 -14.11 12.92
C GLU A 70 -8.31 -14.36 14.06
N ALA A 71 -7.86 -14.26 15.31
CA ALA A 71 -8.73 -14.45 16.46
C ALA A 71 -9.87 -13.42 16.53
N VAL A 72 -9.60 -12.17 16.17
CA VAL A 72 -10.63 -11.12 16.11
C VAL A 72 -11.58 -11.35 14.93
N TYR A 73 -11.07 -11.76 13.78
CA TYR A 73 -11.88 -12.08 12.61
C TYR A 73 -12.82 -13.25 12.85
N GLU A 74 -12.37 -14.32 13.51
CA GLU A 74 -13.22 -15.44 13.92
C GLU A 74 -14.36 -14.99 14.85
N ALA A 75 -14.07 -14.03 15.72
CA ALA A 75 -15.05 -13.49 16.65
C ALA A 75 -16.06 -12.53 15.98
N ASN A 76 -15.61 -11.78 14.97
CA ASN A 76 -16.42 -10.78 14.25
C ASN A 76 -15.82 -10.48 12.87
N GLN A 77 -16.46 -10.97 11.81
CA GLN A 77 -16.00 -10.82 10.43
C GLN A 77 -16.13 -9.39 9.84
N ASN A 78 -16.67 -8.44 10.59
CA ASN A 78 -16.73 -7.03 10.16
C ASN A 78 -15.49 -6.23 10.56
N VAL A 79 -14.36 -6.90 10.70
CA VAL A 79 -13.08 -6.27 11.03
C VAL A 79 -12.66 -5.29 9.95
N ILE A 80 -12.19 -4.13 10.39
CA ILE A 80 -11.48 -3.12 9.59
C ILE A 80 -10.03 -3.10 10.07
N ILE A 81 -9.09 -3.16 9.14
CA ILE A 81 -7.66 -3.01 9.46
C ILE A 81 -7.22 -1.59 9.10
N VAL A 82 -6.53 -0.95 10.02
CA VAL A 82 -5.68 0.21 9.80
C VAL A 82 -4.24 -0.27 9.89
N LEU A 83 -3.60 -0.41 8.74
CA LEU A 83 -2.21 -0.84 8.65
C LEU A 83 -1.31 0.38 8.58
N ILE A 84 -0.49 0.58 9.61
CA ILE A 84 0.48 1.69 9.66
C ILE A 84 1.87 1.12 9.39
N SER A 85 2.40 1.38 8.21
CA SER A 85 3.70 0.83 7.81
C SER A 85 4.37 1.63 6.71
N ASN A 86 5.69 1.81 6.84
CA ASN A 86 6.55 2.36 5.79
C ASN A 86 7.14 1.28 4.87
N VAL A 87 6.93 0.02 5.18
CA VAL A 87 7.44 -1.13 4.43
C VAL A 87 6.30 -2.07 4.05
N ALA A 88 6.51 -2.83 2.98
CA ALA A 88 5.58 -3.87 2.57
C ALA A 88 5.67 -5.10 3.49
N PHE A 89 4.53 -5.71 3.76
CA PHE A 89 4.39 -7.01 4.40
C PHE A 89 3.60 -7.96 3.50
N ASP A 90 3.82 -9.26 3.63
CA ASP A 90 2.88 -10.23 3.12
C ASP A 90 1.63 -10.24 4.01
N ILE A 91 0.57 -9.66 3.51
CA ILE A 91 -0.76 -9.65 4.12
C ILE A 91 -1.76 -10.44 3.26
N SER A 92 -1.30 -11.51 2.62
CA SER A 92 -2.13 -12.33 1.73
C SER A 92 -3.39 -12.82 2.42
N TRP A 93 -3.26 -13.32 3.64
CA TRP A 93 -4.42 -13.74 4.44
C TRP A 93 -5.42 -12.60 4.66
N ALA A 94 -4.94 -11.43 5.04
CA ALA A 94 -5.81 -10.26 5.23
C ALA A 94 -6.48 -9.81 3.94
N LYS A 95 -5.79 -9.87 2.80
CA LYS A 95 -6.36 -9.56 1.48
C LYS A 95 -7.52 -10.47 1.12
N GLU A 96 -7.46 -11.74 1.50
CA GLU A 96 -8.51 -12.73 1.19
C GLU A 96 -9.71 -12.64 2.12
N HIS A 97 -9.49 -12.31 3.40
CA HIS A 97 -10.52 -12.39 4.44
C HIS A 97 -11.10 -11.03 4.83
N ILE A 98 -10.30 -9.96 4.80
CA ILE A 98 -10.70 -8.65 5.32
C ILE A 98 -11.22 -7.75 4.19
N LYS A 99 -12.44 -7.25 4.37
CA LYS A 99 -13.12 -6.41 3.37
C LYS A 99 -12.58 -4.98 3.29
N SER A 100 -11.98 -4.49 4.36
CA SER A 100 -11.54 -3.09 4.48
C SER A 100 -10.16 -3.01 5.13
N ILE A 101 -9.17 -2.61 4.33
CA ILE A 101 -7.78 -2.38 4.76
C ILE A 101 -7.42 -0.95 4.39
N LEU A 102 -7.18 -0.11 5.39
CA LEU A 102 -6.67 1.24 5.22
C LEU A 102 -5.18 1.25 5.51
N LEU A 103 -4.36 1.51 4.51
CA LEU A 103 -2.91 1.65 4.67
C LEU A 103 -2.55 3.12 4.87
N SER A 104 -1.71 3.36 5.87
CA SER A 104 -1.03 4.64 6.09
C SER A 104 0.45 4.42 6.34
N ALA A 105 1.29 5.33 5.87
CA ALA A 105 2.67 5.41 6.33
C ALA A 105 2.70 5.93 7.78
N SER A 106 3.84 5.76 8.46
CA SER A 106 4.09 6.42 9.74
C SER A 106 4.05 7.93 9.53
N GLY A 107 3.10 8.58 10.18
CA GLY A 107 2.82 9.99 10.00
C GLY A 107 3.25 10.83 11.18
N CYS A 108 2.93 12.13 11.09
CA CYS A 108 3.14 13.12 12.13
C CYS A 108 1.90 13.27 13.03
N MET A 109 1.78 14.41 13.71
CA MET A 109 0.74 14.70 14.69
C MET A 109 -0.70 14.51 14.19
N GLU A 110 -0.96 14.75 12.90
CA GLU A 110 -2.30 14.65 12.32
C GLU A 110 -2.66 13.25 11.80
N LEU A 111 -1.81 12.25 12.02
CA LEU A 111 -2.07 10.88 11.53
C LEU A 111 -3.40 10.32 12.04
N GLY A 112 -3.67 10.48 13.32
CA GLY A 112 -4.92 10.02 13.93
C GLY A 112 -6.15 10.70 13.34
N THR A 113 -6.09 12.01 13.15
CA THR A 113 -7.15 12.82 12.51
C THR A 113 -7.39 12.34 11.08
N ALA A 114 -6.31 12.17 10.29
CA ALA A 114 -6.41 11.72 8.90
C ALA A 114 -7.02 10.31 8.78
N ILE A 115 -6.62 9.39 9.64
CA ILE A 115 -7.18 8.03 9.69
C ILE A 115 -8.67 8.08 10.05
N ALA A 116 -9.04 8.84 11.09
CA ALA A 116 -10.42 8.98 11.51
C ALA A 116 -11.30 9.60 10.42
N ASP A 117 -10.83 10.64 9.74
CA ASP A 117 -11.56 11.29 8.66
C ASP A 117 -11.81 10.35 7.47
N ASN A 118 -10.87 9.45 7.18
CA ASN A 118 -11.08 8.39 6.20
C ASN A 118 -12.11 7.36 6.71
N ILE A 119 -11.94 6.80 7.91
CA ILE A 119 -12.83 5.76 8.46
C ILE A 119 -14.28 6.26 8.54
N PHE A 120 -14.49 7.51 8.96
CA PHE A 120 -15.82 8.10 9.08
C PHE A 120 -16.33 8.73 7.77
N GLY A 121 -15.58 8.62 6.67
CA GLY A 121 -16.02 9.05 5.35
C GLY A 121 -16.07 10.56 5.13
N LYS A 122 -15.40 11.35 5.97
CA LYS A 122 -15.25 12.80 5.73
C LYS A 122 -14.34 13.08 4.54
N VAL A 123 -13.34 12.21 4.33
CA VAL A 123 -12.40 12.27 3.22
C VAL A 123 -12.34 10.90 2.56
N SER A 124 -12.41 10.85 1.24
CA SER A 124 -12.18 9.62 0.49
C SER A 124 -10.68 9.35 0.40
N PRO A 125 -10.20 8.11 0.72
CA PRO A 125 -8.81 7.78 0.50
C PRO A 125 -8.48 7.85 -0.99
N ALA A 126 -7.32 8.38 -1.34
CA ALA A 126 -6.87 8.49 -2.71
C ALA A 126 -5.36 8.27 -2.87
N GLY A 127 -4.72 7.71 -1.85
CA GLY A 127 -3.31 7.32 -1.89
C GLY A 127 -3.06 6.20 -2.89
N ARG A 128 -1.86 6.15 -3.44
CA ARG A 128 -1.38 5.09 -4.31
C ARG A 128 -0.07 4.53 -3.76
N LEU A 129 0.09 3.21 -3.83
CA LEU A 129 1.31 2.56 -3.38
C LEU A 129 2.51 3.05 -4.18
N SER A 130 3.55 3.48 -3.46
CA SER A 130 4.83 3.89 -4.02
C SER A 130 5.84 2.74 -4.14
N THR A 131 5.43 1.53 -3.75
CA THR A 131 6.23 0.31 -3.83
C THR A 131 5.38 -0.86 -4.30
N THR A 132 6.03 -1.90 -4.83
CA THR A 132 5.39 -3.18 -5.11
C THR A 132 5.31 -4.00 -3.84
N TRP A 133 4.16 -4.58 -3.54
CA TRP A 133 3.96 -5.50 -2.42
C TRP A 133 3.97 -6.92 -2.96
N TYR A 134 4.96 -7.70 -2.54
CA TYR A 134 5.17 -9.07 -3.00
C TYR A 134 4.38 -10.05 -2.14
N LYS A 135 4.10 -11.22 -2.68
CA LYS A 135 3.49 -12.35 -1.97
C LYS A 135 4.53 -13.21 -1.26
N GLU A 136 5.70 -13.35 -1.86
CA GLU A 136 6.73 -14.28 -1.43
C GLU A 136 8.11 -13.67 -1.62
N LEU A 137 8.95 -13.75 -0.60
CA LEU A 137 10.34 -13.35 -0.70
C LEU A 137 11.15 -14.31 -1.58
N ALA A 138 10.82 -15.61 -1.57
CA ALA A 138 11.54 -16.65 -2.29
C ALA A 138 11.65 -16.44 -3.81
N LYS A 139 10.75 -15.65 -4.38
CA LYS A 139 10.77 -15.29 -5.81
C LYS A 139 11.61 -14.05 -6.12
N LEU A 140 12.11 -13.38 -5.11
CA LEU A 140 12.98 -12.22 -5.29
C LEU A 140 14.44 -12.65 -5.29
N PRO A 141 15.31 -11.98 -6.04
CA PRO A 141 16.75 -12.21 -5.98
C PRO A 141 17.31 -11.84 -4.59
N PRO A 142 18.50 -12.36 -4.22
CA PRO A 142 19.17 -11.99 -2.98
C PRO A 142 19.27 -10.48 -2.80
N LYS A 143 19.18 -9.98 -1.57
CA LYS A 143 19.15 -8.54 -1.28
C LYS A 143 20.40 -7.78 -1.76
N GLU A 144 21.53 -8.45 -1.82
CA GLU A 144 22.81 -7.93 -2.28
C GLU A 144 22.92 -7.84 -3.81
N ASP A 145 21.96 -8.43 -4.54
CA ASP A 145 21.93 -8.38 -6.00
C ASP A 145 21.24 -7.10 -6.46
N TYR A 146 22.02 -6.19 -7.04
CA TYR A 146 21.55 -4.90 -7.53
C TYR A 146 21.28 -4.86 -9.04
N ASP A 147 21.48 -5.97 -9.76
CA ASP A 147 21.15 -6.04 -11.20
C ASP A 147 19.65 -6.27 -11.38
N ILE A 148 18.86 -5.23 -11.22
CA ILE A 148 17.39 -5.26 -11.36
C ILE A 148 16.93 -5.57 -12.79
N ILE A 149 17.83 -5.55 -13.78
CA ILE A 149 17.50 -5.89 -15.17
C ILE A 149 17.66 -7.39 -15.40
N ALA A 150 18.78 -7.97 -14.98
CA ALA A 150 19.01 -9.41 -15.08
C ALA A 150 18.12 -10.19 -14.11
N HIS A 151 18.04 -9.70 -12.86
CA HIS A 151 17.28 -10.30 -11.77
C HIS A 151 16.15 -9.35 -11.32
N PRO A 152 14.96 -9.47 -11.94
CA PRO A 152 13.90 -8.48 -11.83
C PRO A 152 13.42 -8.21 -10.41
N ARG A 153 13.39 -6.93 -10.07
CA ARG A 153 12.69 -6.34 -8.92
C ARG A 153 11.83 -5.20 -9.41
N THR A 154 11.03 -4.65 -8.58
CA THR A 154 10.20 -3.48 -8.82
C THR A 154 9.18 -3.67 -9.96
N TYR A 155 8.17 -2.82 -9.97
CA TYR A 155 7.13 -2.82 -10.99
C TYR A 155 7.66 -2.64 -12.42
N ALA A 156 8.88 -2.14 -12.57
CA ALA A 156 9.45 -1.86 -13.88
C ALA A 156 9.94 -3.12 -14.61
N TYR A 157 10.40 -4.13 -13.87
CA TYR A 157 11.00 -5.33 -14.45
C TYR A 157 10.41 -6.64 -13.94
N TYR A 158 9.74 -6.63 -12.78
CA TYR A 158 9.13 -7.81 -12.18
C TYR A 158 7.75 -8.05 -12.82
N ASP A 159 7.55 -9.21 -13.43
CA ASP A 159 6.35 -9.59 -14.18
C ASP A 159 5.56 -10.74 -13.58
N ASP A 160 6.01 -11.27 -12.43
CA ASP A 160 5.28 -12.30 -11.70
C ASP A 160 4.14 -11.69 -10.85
N GLU A 161 3.31 -12.54 -10.28
CA GLU A 161 2.18 -12.14 -9.46
C GLU A 161 2.62 -11.42 -8.18
N VAL A 162 1.99 -10.30 -7.89
CA VAL A 162 2.26 -9.50 -6.70
C VAL A 162 1.01 -9.39 -5.83
N LEU A 163 1.20 -9.16 -4.55
CA LEU A 163 0.08 -8.93 -3.63
C LEU A 163 -0.66 -7.64 -3.99
N TYR A 164 0.06 -6.55 -4.13
CA TYR A 164 -0.44 -5.28 -4.65
C TYR A 164 0.61 -4.63 -5.56
N PRO A 165 0.25 -4.19 -6.77
CA PRO A 165 1.18 -3.54 -7.66
C PRO A 165 1.50 -2.10 -7.21
N PHE A 166 2.66 -1.60 -7.64
CA PHE A 166 2.98 -0.18 -7.59
C PHE A 166 1.86 0.64 -8.23
N GLY A 167 1.51 1.76 -7.63
CA GLY A 167 0.45 2.64 -8.11
C GLY A 167 -0.97 2.19 -7.73
N TYR A 168 -1.12 1.05 -7.03
CA TYR A 168 -2.42 0.56 -6.57
C TYR A 168 -3.00 1.42 -5.45
N GLY A 169 -4.30 1.59 -5.47
CA GLY A 169 -5.09 2.19 -4.42
C GLY A 169 -6.55 2.30 -4.84
N LYS A 170 -7.43 2.41 -3.86
CA LYS A 170 -8.88 2.56 -4.07
C LYS A 170 -9.38 3.85 -3.42
N THR A 171 -10.53 4.31 -3.88
CA THR A 171 -11.29 5.42 -3.30
C THR A 171 -12.67 4.93 -2.86
N TYR A 172 -13.43 5.77 -2.17
CA TYR A 172 -14.83 5.47 -1.84
C TYR A 172 -15.80 5.73 -3.00
N SER A 173 -15.28 6.27 -4.11
CA SER A 173 -16.06 6.52 -5.31
C SER A 173 -15.54 5.69 -6.48
N GLU A 174 -16.25 5.69 -7.59
CA GLU A 174 -15.82 5.06 -8.83
C GLU A 174 -15.38 6.15 -9.80
N VAL A 175 -14.14 6.06 -10.29
CA VAL A 175 -13.62 6.98 -11.30
C VAL A 175 -13.37 6.21 -12.58
N ARG A 176 -13.94 6.68 -13.68
CA ARG A 176 -13.74 6.12 -15.02
C ARG A 176 -12.83 6.99 -15.85
N TYR A 177 -11.97 6.33 -16.58
CA TYR A 177 -11.14 6.91 -17.62
C TYR A 177 -11.91 6.80 -18.95
N LEU A 178 -12.32 7.93 -19.49
CA LEU A 178 -13.23 7.97 -20.66
C LEU A 178 -12.46 7.96 -21.96
N ASP A 179 -11.41 8.79 -22.04
CA ASP A 179 -10.59 8.93 -23.24
C ASP A 179 -9.15 9.26 -22.89
N MET A 180 -8.26 8.90 -23.80
CA MET A 180 -6.84 9.25 -23.72
C MET A 180 -6.30 9.53 -25.12
N THR A 181 -5.72 10.71 -25.31
CA THR A 181 -5.00 11.07 -26.52
C THR A 181 -3.53 11.34 -26.23
N ALA A 182 -2.66 11.02 -27.17
CA ALA A 182 -1.23 11.29 -27.07
C ALA A 182 -0.75 11.96 -28.36
N GLU A 183 -0.08 13.10 -28.24
CA GLU A 183 0.43 13.88 -29.35
C GLU A 183 1.94 14.05 -29.21
N ILE A 184 2.69 13.65 -30.22
CA ILE A 184 4.14 13.89 -30.29
C ILE A 184 4.36 15.38 -30.55
N LYS A 185 4.95 16.07 -29.60
CA LYS A 185 5.30 17.49 -29.72
C LYS A 185 6.64 17.69 -30.41
N ASP A 186 7.62 16.88 -30.05
CA ASP A 186 8.94 16.82 -30.65
C ASP A 186 9.60 15.44 -30.39
N TYR A 187 10.87 15.30 -30.77
CA TYR A 187 11.63 14.05 -30.61
C TYR A 187 11.81 13.58 -29.16
N THR A 188 11.51 14.44 -28.19
CA THR A 188 11.76 14.18 -26.77
C THR A 188 10.51 14.29 -25.90
N LYS A 189 9.38 14.76 -26.49
CA LYS A 189 8.17 15.13 -25.72
C LYS A 189 6.90 14.59 -26.32
N ILE A 190 6.05 14.05 -25.49
CA ILE A 190 4.69 13.67 -25.81
C ILE A 190 3.74 14.39 -24.84
N ALA A 191 2.74 15.07 -25.40
CA ALA A 191 1.62 15.58 -24.63
C ALA A 191 0.54 14.50 -24.53
N VAL A 192 0.13 14.18 -23.33
CA VAL A 192 -0.94 13.20 -23.05
C VAL A 192 -2.11 13.94 -22.43
N THR A 193 -3.29 13.73 -22.98
CA THR A 193 -4.54 14.27 -22.43
C THR A 193 -5.42 13.10 -22.03
N VAL A 194 -5.91 13.12 -20.79
CA VAL A 194 -6.78 12.07 -20.22
C VAL A 194 -8.05 12.73 -19.71
N GLU A 195 -9.21 12.17 -20.06
CA GLU A 195 -10.49 12.57 -19.48
C GLU A 195 -10.93 11.54 -18.43
N VAL A 196 -11.24 12.04 -17.22
CA VAL A 196 -11.74 11.22 -16.11
C VAL A 196 -13.10 11.72 -15.66
N GLU A 197 -13.95 10.79 -15.19
CA GLU A 197 -15.28 11.06 -14.65
C GLU A 197 -15.47 10.33 -13.32
N ASN A 198 -15.95 11.04 -12.32
CA ASN A 198 -16.41 10.40 -11.09
C ASN A 198 -17.86 9.90 -11.30
N THR A 199 -18.00 8.61 -11.56
CA THR A 199 -19.31 7.96 -11.72
C THR A 199 -19.91 7.46 -10.41
N GLY A 200 -19.17 7.55 -9.31
CA GLY A 200 -19.63 7.18 -8.00
C GLY A 200 -20.35 8.31 -7.27
N LYS A 201 -20.66 8.09 -6.00
CA LYS A 201 -21.54 8.97 -5.21
C LYS A 201 -20.80 10.00 -4.35
N TYR A 202 -19.53 9.80 -4.12
CA TYR A 202 -18.75 10.59 -3.17
C TYR A 202 -17.74 11.46 -3.89
N VAL A 203 -17.47 12.63 -3.34
CA VAL A 203 -16.32 13.44 -3.76
C VAL A 203 -15.06 12.64 -3.48
N THR A 204 -14.14 12.61 -4.43
CA THR A 204 -12.87 11.90 -4.26
C THR A 204 -11.77 12.58 -5.04
N ASP A 205 -10.52 12.33 -4.63
CA ASP A 205 -9.38 12.60 -5.48
C ASP A 205 -9.09 11.37 -6.37
N GLU A 206 -8.49 11.60 -7.51
CA GLU A 206 -7.94 10.55 -8.37
C GLU A 206 -6.49 10.86 -8.71
N VAL A 207 -5.65 9.83 -8.84
CA VAL A 207 -4.26 9.98 -9.27
C VAL A 207 -4.11 9.36 -10.65
N VAL A 208 -4.13 10.22 -11.67
CA VAL A 208 -3.86 9.81 -13.05
C VAL A 208 -2.38 9.51 -13.19
N GLN A 209 -2.04 8.32 -13.67
CA GLN A 209 -0.66 7.84 -13.81
C GLN A 209 -0.41 7.44 -15.27
N ILE A 210 0.64 7.99 -15.88
CA ILE A 210 1.02 7.69 -17.26
C ILE A 210 2.24 6.79 -17.26
N TYR A 211 2.04 5.57 -17.74
CA TYR A 211 3.07 4.57 -17.93
C TYR A 211 3.43 4.42 -19.41
N VAL A 212 4.69 4.27 -19.70
CA VAL A 212 5.22 4.07 -21.05
C VAL A 212 5.93 2.73 -21.16
N THR A 213 5.69 2.04 -22.24
CA THR A 213 6.37 0.79 -22.63
C THR A 213 7.01 0.96 -24.01
N LYS A 214 8.28 0.61 -24.17
CA LYS A 214 8.94 0.59 -25.48
C LYS A 214 8.89 -0.81 -26.08
N LYS A 215 8.13 -0.98 -27.16
CA LYS A 215 8.10 -2.23 -27.92
C LYS A 215 9.24 -2.28 -28.94
N GLY A 216 9.68 -3.50 -29.29
CA GLY A 216 10.68 -3.71 -30.35
C GLY A 216 12.09 -3.19 -30.02
N SER A 217 12.48 -3.11 -28.76
CA SER A 217 13.82 -2.73 -28.35
C SER A 217 14.80 -3.89 -28.51
N ALA A 218 16.01 -3.62 -29.04
CA ALA A 218 17.09 -4.60 -29.12
C ALA A 218 17.73 -4.93 -27.75
N VAL A 219 17.48 -4.15 -26.75
CA VAL A 219 17.94 -4.36 -25.37
C VAL A 219 16.76 -4.52 -24.42
N LYS A 220 16.95 -5.24 -23.30
CA LYS A 220 15.93 -5.39 -22.27
C LYS A 220 15.55 -4.02 -21.72
N ARG A 221 14.27 -3.71 -21.73
CA ARG A 221 13.69 -2.48 -21.21
C ARG A 221 12.69 -2.79 -20.12
N ALA A 222 12.35 -1.78 -19.36
CA ALA A 222 11.27 -1.89 -18.39
C ALA A 222 9.96 -2.33 -19.06
N ILE A 223 9.21 -3.20 -18.39
CA ILE A 223 7.86 -3.62 -18.78
C ILE A 223 6.97 -2.38 -18.91
N ARG A 224 7.11 -1.46 -17.96
CA ARG A 224 6.44 -0.17 -17.93
C ARG A 224 7.22 0.80 -17.04
N GLU A 225 7.23 2.06 -17.40
CA GLU A 225 7.86 3.12 -16.62
C GLU A 225 6.84 4.22 -16.33
N LEU A 226 6.67 4.59 -15.06
CA LEU A 226 5.89 5.77 -14.68
C LEU A 226 6.64 7.01 -15.17
N LYS A 227 6.05 7.76 -16.11
CA LYS A 227 6.66 8.96 -16.69
C LYS A 227 6.05 10.26 -16.19
N ALA A 228 4.78 10.23 -15.81
CA ALA A 228 4.10 11.38 -15.21
C ALA A 228 2.91 10.92 -14.37
N PHE A 229 2.51 11.76 -13.43
CA PHE A 229 1.26 11.60 -12.70
C PHE A 229 0.70 12.96 -12.28
N GLU A 230 -0.61 13.01 -12.08
CA GLU A 230 -1.29 14.19 -11.55
C GLU A 230 -2.42 13.77 -10.62
N ARG A 231 -2.54 14.49 -9.50
CA ARG A 231 -3.63 14.32 -8.55
C ARG A 231 -4.77 15.29 -8.90
N VAL A 232 -5.85 14.74 -9.40
CA VAL A 232 -7.13 15.44 -9.61
C VAL A 232 -7.82 15.52 -8.26
N LYS A 233 -7.90 16.72 -7.69
CA LYS A 233 -8.48 16.92 -6.35
C LYS A 233 -9.97 17.19 -6.45
N GLU A 234 -10.70 16.73 -5.43
CA GLU A 234 -12.10 17.07 -5.15
C GLU A 234 -13.02 16.85 -6.35
N LEU A 235 -12.83 15.75 -7.07
CA LEU A 235 -13.69 15.40 -8.20
C LEU A 235 -15.07 15.03 -7.69
N ALA A 236 -16.06 15.90 -7.95
CA ALA A 236 -17.43 15.72 -7.46
C ALA A 236 -18.15 14.57 -8.20
N SER A 237 -19.21 14.03 -7.61
CA SER A 237 -20.06 13.02 -8.27
C SER A 237 -20.62 13.56 -9.60
N GLY A 238 -20.44 12.82 -10.70
CA GLY A 238 -20.82 13.21 -12.06
C GLY A 238 -19.90 14.22 -12.72
N GLU A 239 -18.87 14.71 -12.03
CA GLU A 239 -17.92 15.67 -12.61
C GLU A 239 -16.95 14.97 -13.56
N ARG A 240 -16.67 15.65 -14.69
CA ARG A 240 -15.61 15.30 -15.64
C ARG A 240 -14.48 16.27 -15.53
N ARG A 241 -13.26 15.77 -15.65
CA ARG A 241 -12.08 16.61 -15.68
C ARG A 241 -11.06 16.13 -16.70
N THR A 242 -10.49 17.07 -17.43
CA THR A 242 -9.42 16.80 -18.38
C THR A 242 -8.08 17.09 -17.74
N VAL A 243 -7.21 16.09 -17.71
CA VAL A 243 -5.83 16.16 -17.23
C VAL A 243 -4.90 16.21 -18.43
N ARG A 244 -3.95 17.13 -18.42
CA ARG A 244 -2.92 17.27 -19.47
C ARG A 244 -1.54 17.15 -18.85
N LEU A 245 -0.79 16.17 -19.35
CA LEU A 245 0.55 15.84 -18.86
C LEU A 245 1.54 15.88 -20.03
N GLU A 246 2.72 16.40 -19.80
CA GLU A 246 3.85 16.29 -20.73
C GLU A 246 4.81 15.25 -20.22
N ILE A 247 5.14 14.26 -21.03
CA ILE A 247 6.14 13.25 -20.71
C ILE A 247 7.38 13.43 -21.57
N LYS A 248 8.55 13.28 -20.96
CA LYS A 248 9.83 13.24 -21.67
C LYS A 248 10.15 11.80 -22.04
N ILE A 249 10.47 11.60 -23.31
CA ILE A 249 10.95 10.32 -23.84
C ILE A 249 12.40 10.48 -24.29
N CYS A 250 13.29 9.64 -23.75
CA CYS A 250 14.62 9.46 -24.33
C CYS A 250 14.52 8.30 -25.31
N LEU A 251 14.76 8.60 -26.59
CA LEU A 251 14.77 7.61 -27.66
C LEU A 251 16.04 6.76 -27.62
#